data_2d5da78b9db90513a5eaa63e027082ba
#
_entry.id   2d5da78b9db90513a5eaa63e027082ba
#
_cell.length_a   1.000
_cell.length_b   1.000
_cell.length_c   1.000
_cell.angle_alpha   90.00
_cell.angle_beta   90.00
_cell.angle_gamma   90.00
#
_symmetry.space_group_name_H-M   'P 1'
#
loop_
_entity.id
_entity.type
_entity.pdbx_description
1 polymer ?
#
loop_
_entity_poly.entity_id
_entity_poly.type
_entity_poly.pdbx_seq_one_letter_code
_entity_poly.pdbx_strand_id
1 'polypeptide(L)'
;MDIQGRNILILGGSGLVGLAIARKLLPLEPNRVVIAALRRDEAEVGVGTLENEGLGSKGELVAEWGDIFLRTARRDESRREMLATDEGREEILDDLFGHLGEKEFRRSLLYDLLVRHSPEIVIDCVNTATAIAYQDLFRSASTIRELIRSGGHPTVADIEAHLTTLYLPQLIRHVQVLLHGMRKAGSQVYLKVGTSGTGGMGPVSYTHLRAHETTASI
;
A
#
# COMPACT_ATOMS: atom_id res chain seq x y z
N MET A 1 -24.77 -2.46 6.95
CA MET A 1 -24.04 -1.59 7.91
C MET A 1 -24.25 -0.16 7.46
N ASP A 2 -24.63 0.72 8.35
CA ASP A 2 -24.81 2.14 8.05
C ASP A 2 -23.43 2.83 8.04
N ILE A 3 -23.25 3.80 7.13
CA ILE A 3 -22.02 4.60 7.00
C ILE A 3 -22.06 5.82 7.92
N GLN A 4 -23.27 6.31 8.24
CA GLN A 4 -23.45 7.50 9.04
C GLN A 4 -22.73 7.37 10.40
N GLY A 5 -21.94 8.40 10.74
CA GLY A 5 -21.20 8.49 11.99
C GLY A 5 -19.99 7.53 12.11
N ARG A 6 -19.59 6.80 11.05
CA ARG A 6 -18.47 5.86 11.08
C ARG A 6 -17.13 6.51 10.74
N ASN A 7 -16.05 5.96 11.29
CA ASN A 7 -14.69 6.28 10.90
C ASN A 7 -14.26 5.33 9.79
N ILE A 8 -13.76 5.87 8.70
CA ILE A 8 -13.39 5.15 7.49
C ILE A 8 -11.93 5.46 7.17
N LEU A 9 -11.13 4.43 6.91
CA LEU A 9 -9.77 4.57 6.38
C LEU A 9 -9.74 4.06 4.94
N ILE A 10 -9.28 4.91 4.02
CA ILE A 10 -9.11 4.56 2.60
C ILE A 10 -7.61 4.54 2.30
N LEU A 11 -7.03 3.34 2.21
CA LEU A 11 -5.66 3.15 1.76
C LEU A 11 -5.59 3.32 0.24
N GLY A 12 -4.68 4.13 -0.25
CA GLY A 12 -4.65 4.57 -1.66
C GLY A 12 -5.80 5.54 -1.99
N GLY A 13 -6.23 6.32 -0.97
CA GLY A 13 -7.40 7.19 -1.03
C GLY A 13 -7.30 8.35 -1.99
N SER A 14 -6.08 8.83 -2.30
CA SER A 14 -5.84 9.91 -3.28
C SER A 14 -5.90 9.45 -4.74
N GLY A 15 -5.87 8.13 -4.99
CA GLY A 15 -5.98 7.57 -6.33
C GLY A 15 -7.39 7.69 -6.91
N LEU A 16 -7.53 7.46 -8.24
CA LEU A 16 -8.82 7.56 -8.95
C LEU A 16 -9.94 6.75 -8.28
N VAL A 17 -9.65 5.53 -7.88
CA VAL A 17 -10.63 4.64 -7.23
C VAL A 17 -10.93 5.12 -5.82
N GLY A 18 -9.90 5.47 -5.03
CA GLY A 18 -10.07 5.95 -3.67
C GLY A 18 -10.89 7.22 -3.59
N LEU A 19 -10.61 8.21 -4.43
CA LEU A 19 -11.41 9.44 -4.54
C LEU A 19 -12.84 9.19 -5.00
N ALA A 20 -13.04 8.28 -5.96
CA ALA A 20 -14.40 7.92 -6.42
C ALA A 20 -15.21 7.27 -5.29
N ILE A 21 -14.58 6.46 -4.46
CA ILE A 21 -15.21 5.86 -3.28
C ILE A 21 -15.52 6.94 -2.24
N ALA A 22 -14.55 7.81 -1.91
CA ALA A 22 -14.75 8.90 -0.95
C ALA A 22 -15.93 9.81 -1.35
N ARG A 23 -16.04 10.17 -2.64
CA ARG A 23 -17.18 10.94 -3.17
C ARG A 23 -18.52 10.27 -2.96
N LYS A 24 -18.57 8.95 -2.93
CA LYS A 24 -19.82 8.20 -2.68
C LYS A 24 -20.11 8.02 -1.20
N LEU A 25 -19.08 7.98 -0.36
CA LEU A 25 -19.25 7.79 1.09
C LEU A 25 -19.58 9.09 1.83
N LEU A 26 -18.94 10.21 1.47
CA LEU A 26 -19.11 11.48 2.17
C LEU A 26 -20.57 11.98 2.23
N PRO A 27 -21.40 11.86 1.17
CA PRO A 27 -22.83 12.20 1.28
C PRO A 27 -23.65 11.38 2.26
N LEU A 28 -23.08 10.24 2.73
CA LEU A 28 -23.70 9.39 3.75
C LEU A 28 -23.32 9.79 5.18
N GLU A 29 -22.68 10.94 5.35
CA GLU A 29 -22.33 11.59 6.62
C GLU A 29 -21.51 10.70 7.56
N PRO A 30 -20.35 10.14 7.12
CA PRO A 30 -19.42 9.49 8.02
C PRO A 30 -18.90 10.49 9.07
N ASN A 31 -18.47 10.00 10.23
CA ASN A 31 -17.80 10.84 11.22
C ASN A 31 -16.43 11.33 10.70
N ARG A 32 -15.64 10.42 10.16
CA ARG A 32 -14.28 10.72 9.64
C ARG A 32 -13.97 9.86 8.43
N VAL A 33 -13.31 10.47 7.41
CA VAL A 33 -12.72 9.75 6.28
C VAL A 33 -11.24 10.10 6.21
N VAL A 34 -10.40 9.11 6.45
CA VAL A 34 -8.94 9.21 6.33
C VAL A 34 -8.53 8.84 4.92
N ILE A 35 -7.90 9.76 4.22
CA ILE A 35 -7.34 9.59 2.87
C ILE A 35 -5.85 9.30 3.04
N ALA A 36 -5.46 8.04 2.96
CA ALA A 36 -4.07 7.63 3.05
C ALA A 36 -3.46 7.46 1.65
N ALA A 37 -2.31 8.08 1.42
CA ALA A 37 -1.56 8.03 0.17
C ALA A 37 -0.09 7.66 0.41
N LEU A 38 0.65 7.40 -0.67
CA LEU A 38 2.07 7.09 -0.56
C LEU A 38 2.87 8.32 -0.14
N ARG A 39 2.52 9.50 -0.68
CA ARG A 39 3.21 10.76 -0.40
C ARG A 39 2.28 11.78 0.23
N ARG A 40 2.88 12.69 0.98
CA ARG A 40 2.17 13.74 1.69
C ARG A 40 1.38 14.66 0.76
N ASP A 41 2.04 15.14 -0.29
CA ASP A 41 1.42 16.00 -1.29
C ASP A 41 0.22 15.33 -1.96
N GLU A 42 0.29 14.04 -2.25
CA GLU A 42 -0.83 13.26 -2.81
C GLU A 42 -2.02 13.18 -1.86
N ALA A 43 -1.77 12.97 -0.56
CA ALA A 43 -2.83 12.90 0.44
C ALA A 43 -3.52 14.26 0.63
N GLU A 44 -2.73 15.33 0.75
CA GLU A 44 -3.22 16.70 0.92
C GLU A 44 -4.01 17.18 -0.31
N VAL A 45 -3.52 16.89 -1.53
CA VAL A 45 -4.25 17.18 -2.77
C VAL A 45 -5.55 16.38 -2.85
N GLY A 46 -5.54 15.12 -2.41
CA GLY A 46 -6.73 14.27 -2.38
C GLY A 46 -7.82 14.85 -1.47
N VAL A 47 -7.47 15.27 -0.27
CA VAL A 47 -8.38 15.94 0.67
C VAL A 47 -8.88 17.26 0.11
N GLY A 48 -7.96 18.13 -0.36
CA GLY A 48 -8.34 19.43 -0.94
C GLY A 48 -9.26 19.31 -2.16
N THR A 49 -9.11 18.24 -2.95
CA THR A 49 -10.03 17.96 -4.07
C THR A 49 -11.45 17.72 -3.57
N LEU A 50 -11.63 16.89 -2.54
CA LEU A 50 -12.94 16.59 -1.96
C LEU A 50 -13.56 17.83 -1.27
N GLU A 51 -12.75 18.64 -0.61
CA GLU A 51 -13.19 19.91 0.01
C GLU A 51 -13.66 20.91 -1.04
N ASN A 52 -12.91 21.08 -2.14
CA ASN A 52 -13.26 21.96 -3.25
C ASN A 52 -14.53 21.51 -3.99
N GLU A 53 -14.88 20.24 -3.93
CA GLU A 53 -16.14 19.68 -4.43
C GLU A 53 -17.31 19.90 -3.45
N GLY A 54 -17.09 20.60 -2.34
CA GLY A 54 -18.11 20.90 -1.32
C GLY A 54 -18.43 19.72 -0.40
N LEU A 55 -17.60 18.67 -0.40
CA LEU A 55 -17.81 17.47 0.40
C LEU A 55 -17.19 17.55 1.80
N GLY A 56 -16.33 18.55 2.07
CA GLY A 56 -15.63 18.70 3.35
C GLY A 56 -16.55 18.94 4.56
N SER A 57 -17.81 19.40 4.35
CA SER A 57 -18.78 19.60 5.41
C SER A 57 -19.57 18.32 5.79
N LYS A 58 -19.33 17.22 5.12
CA LYS A 58 -20.08 15.97 5.27
C LYS A 58 -19.44 14.95 6.18
N GLY A 59 -18.23 15.23 6.70
CA GLY A 59 -17.45 14.44 7.60
C GLY A 59 -16.05 15.02 7.75
N GLU A 60 -15.34 14.67 8.82
CA GLU A 60 -13.96 15.10 9.01
C GLU A 60 -13.05 14.42 7.94
N LEU A 61 -12.39 15.19 7.11
CA LEU A 61 -11.41 14.71 6.14
C LEU A 61 -10.00 14.81 6.74
N VAL A 62 -9.25 13.72 6.69
CA VAL A 62 -7.89 13.65 7.24
C VAL A 62 -6.94 13.12 6.17
N ALA A 63 -5.85 13.86 5.93
CA ALA A 63 -4.76 13.41 5.06
C ALA A 63 -3.73 12.62 5.87
N GLU A 64 -3.39 11.42 5.41
CA GLU A 64 -2.33 10.58 5.94
C GLU A 64 -1.44 10.07 4.80
N TRP A 65 -0.17 9.83 5.11
CA TRP A 65 0.79 9.44 4.07
C TRP A 65 1.84 8.46 4.57
N GLY A 66 2.54 7.89 3.61
CA GLY A 66 3.67 6.99 3.78
C GLY A 66 3.42 5.61 3.17
N ASP A 67 4.48 4.86 2.99
CA ASP A 67 4.40 3.48 2.52
C ASP A 67 3.90 2.57 3.65
N ILE A 68 2.70 2.03 3.49
CA ILE A 68 2.06 1.14 4.49
C ILE A 68 2.82 -0.18 4.72
N PHE A 69 3.82 -0.49 3.91
CA PHE A 69 4.72 -1.64 4.08
C PHE A 69 5.99 -1.31 4.87
N LEU A 70 6.18 -0.04 5.25
CA LEU A 70 7.32 0.44 6.02
C LEU A 70 6.94 0.79 7.46
N ARG A 71 7.96 1.14 8.24
CA ARG A 71 7.80 1.61 9.62
C ARG A 71 7.31 3.06 9.64
N THR A 72 6.56 3.44 10.67
CA THR A 72 6.10 4.82 10.88
C THR A 72 7.24 5.83 10.87
N ALA A 73 8.41 5.46 11.43
CA ALA A 73 9.59 6.31 11.45
C ALA A 73 10.16 6.63 10.06
N ARG A 74 9.80 5.82 9.05
CA ARG A 74 10.25 5.94 7.66
C ARG A 74 9.15 6.46 6.72
N ARG A 75 8.10 7.10 7.28
CA ARG A 75 6.93 7.53 6.50
C ARG A 75 7.22 8.54 5.39
N ASP A 76 8.29 9.32 5.53
CA ASP A 76 8.70 10.33 4.55
C ASP A 76 9.80 9.82 3.61
N GLU A 77 10.22 8.56 3.75
CA GLU A 77 11.23 7.92 2.92
C GLU A 77 10.57 7.01 1.88
N SER A 78 11.15 6.96 0.69
CA SER A 78 10.75 5.98 -0.31
C SER A 78 11.42 4.63 -0.04
N ARG A 79 10.76 3.54 -0.43
CA ARG A 79 11.35 2.21 -0.39
C ARG A 79 12.69 2.15 -1.15
N ARG A 80 12.84 2.94 -2.21
CA ARG A 80 14.08 3.01 -2.98
C ARG A 80 15.23 3.60 -2.16
N GLU A 81 14.98 4.64 -1.39
CA GLU A 81 15.97 5.24 -0.49
C GLU A 81 16.37 4.26 0.61
N MET A 82 15.40 3.57 1.21
CA MET A 82 15.65 2.51 2.19
C MET A 82 16.57 1.40 1.62
N LEU A 83 16.28 0.92 0.42
CA LEU A 83 17.07 -0.13 -0.23
C LEU A 83 18.49 0.31 -0.62
N ALA A 84 18.75 1.60 -0.74
CA ALA A 84 20.05 2.14 -1.07
C ALA A 84 21.06 2.09 0.10
N THR A 85 20.60 1.91 1.34
CA THR A 85 21.43 1.87 2.55
C THR A 85 21.43 0.48 3.18
N ASP A 86 22.53 0.12 3.85
CA ASP A 86 22.63 -1.15 4.59
C ASP A 86 21.59 -1.19 5.72
N GLU A 87 21.48 -0.12 6.50
CA GLU A 87 20.49 0.02 7.58
C GLU A 87 19.05 -0.17 7.07
N GLY A 88 18.70 0.49 5.97
CA GLY A 88 17.37 0.40 5.40
C GLY A 88 17.03 -1.01 4.88
N ARG A 89 18.00 -1.70 4.26
CA ARG A 89 17.83 -3.09 3.83
C ARG A 89 17.64 -4.03 5.03
N GLU A 90 18.46 -3.89 6.06
CA GLU A 90 18.36 -4.66 7.30
C GLU A 90 16.99 -4.47 7.96
N GLU A 91 16.51 -3.21 8.07
CA GLU A 91 15.16 -2.93 8.61
C GLU A 91 14.05 -3.62 7.81
N ILE A 92 14.11 -3.59 6.48
CA ILE A 92 13.12 -4.24 5.63
C ILE A 92 13.18 -5.77 5.81
N LEU A 93 14.37 -6.35 5.87
CA LEU A 93 14.56 -7.78 6.07
C LEU A 93 14.07 -8.24 7.43
N ASP A 94 14.34 -7.48 8.49
CA ASP A 94 13.82 -7.72 9.83
C ASP A 94 12.29 -7.73 9.85
N ASP A 95 11.67 -6.75 9.17
CA ASP A 95 10.22 -6.66 9.10
C ASP A 95 9.61 -7.79 8.28
N LEU A 96 10.33 -8.31 7.27
CA LEU A 96 9.87 -9.43 6.44
C LEU A 96 10.08 -10.79 7.09
N PHE A 97 11.25 -11.04 7.66
CA PHE A 97 11.68 -12.38 8.09
C PHE A 97 11.91 -12.50 9.59
N GLY A 98 12.03 -11.38 10.30
CA GLY A 98 12.24 -11.37 11.75
C GLY A 98 11.02 -11.82 12.54
N HIS A 99 11.17 -11.85 13.86
CA HIS A 99 10.07 -12.13 14.76
C HIS A 99 8.99 -11.06 14.65
N LEU A 100 7.73 -11.47 14.64
CA LEU A 100 6.59 -10.55 14.57
C LEU A 100 5.83 -10.59 15.91
N GLY A 101 6.12 -9.63 16.76
CA GLY A 101 5.48 -9.46 18.06
C GLY A 101 4.87 -8.07 18.21
N GLU A 102 4.36 -7.76 19.40
CA GLU A 102 3.68 -6.47 19.70
C GLU A 102 4.56 -5.25 19.41
N LYS A 103 5.87 -5.35 19.64
CA LYS A 103 6.81 -4.28 19.37
C LYS A 103 6.95 -3.99 17.87
N GLU A 104 6.98 -5.03 17.06
CA GLU A 104 7.10 -4.96 15.62
C GLU A 104 5.80 -4.42 15.00
N PHE A 105 4.64 -4.87 15.46
CA PHE A 105 3.35 -4.30 15.05
C PHE A 105 3.30 -2.78 15.27
N ARG A 106 3.70 -2.30 16.45
CA ARG A 106 3.69 -0.86 16.80
C ARG A 106 4.62 0.00 15.97
N ARG A 107 5.63 -0.57 15.32
CA ARG A 107 6.52 0.16 14.40
C ARG A 107 5.91 0.35 13.02
N SER A 108 4.98 -0.52 12.60
CA SER A 108 4.37 -0.49 11.28
C SER A 108 3.48 0.74 11.10
N LEU A 109 3.64 1.45 9.98
CA LEU A 109 2.77 2.56 9.62
C LEU A 109 1.31 2.12 9.47
N LEU A 110 1.05 0.97 8.84
CA LEU A 110 -0.30 0.44 8.70
C LEU A 110 -0.97 0.22 10.06
N TYR A 111 -0.25 -0.37 11.01
CA TYR A 111 -0.77 -0.57 12.36
C TYR A 111 -1.03 0.75 13.07
N ASP A 112 -0.11 1.72 12.97
CA ASP A 112 -0.27 3.05 13.55
C ASP A 112 -1.51 3.76 13.01
N LEU A 113 -1.73 3.76 11.70
CA LEU A 113 -2.92 4.34 11.08
C LEU A 113 -4.22 3.71 11.61
N LEU A 114 -4.25 2.38 11.71
CA LEU A 114 -5.41 1.66 12.21
C LEU A 114 -5.70 1.98 13.67
N VAL A 115 -4.69 1.96 14.54
CA VAL A 115 -4.89 2.22 15.97
C VAL A 115 -5.21 3.68 16.25
N ARG A 116 -4.53 4.61 15.58
CA ARG A 116 -4.69 6.05 15.81
C ARG A 116 -6.05 6.57 15.32
N HIS A 117 -6.52 6.11 14.18
CA HIS A 117 -7.80 6.55 13.61
C HIS A 117 -8.98 5.67 14.01
N SER A 118 -8.74 4.47 14.53
CA SER A 118 -9.76 3.50 14.95
C SER A 118 -10.91 3.38 13.94
N PRO A 119 -10.62 3.10 12.64
CA PRO A 119 -11.65 3.00 11.63
C PRO A 119 -12.51 1.75 11.84
N GLU A 120 -13.83 1.89 11.80
CA GLU A 120 -14.74 0.74 11.75
C GLU A 120 -14.71 0.09 10.35
N ILE A 121 -14.40 0.88 9.32
CA ILE A 121 -14.35 0.42 7.93
C ILE A 121 -12.98 0.75 7.35
N VAL A 122 -12.32 -0.26 6.82
CA VAL A 122 -11.06 -0.12 6.08
C VAL A 122 -11.29 -0.49 4.63
N ILE A 123 -11.00 0.44 3.73
CA ILE A 123 -11.09 0.23 2.28
C ILE A 123 -9.69 0.31 1.71
N ASP A 124 -9.22 -0.78 1.15
CA ASP A 124 -7.88 -0.89 0.60
C ASP A 124 -7.93 -0.85 -0.93
N CYS A 125 -7.56 0.32 -1.47
CA CYS A 125 -7.41 0.59 -2.90
C CYS A 125 -5.96 0.50 -3.37
N VAL A 126 -5.01 0.15 -2.48
CA VAL A 126 -3.61 -0.03 -2.87
C VAL A 126 -3.50 -1.22 -3.80
N ASN A 127 -2.95 -1.00 -4.98
CA ASN A 127 -2.68 -2.11 -5.88
C ASN A 127 -1.43 -2.86 -5.39
N THR A 128 -1.64 -3.84 -4.52
CA THR A 128 -0.56 -4.66 -3.97
C THR A 128 0.19 -5.43 -5.05
N ALA A 129 -0.48 -5.80 -6.14
CA ALA A 129 0.18 -6.44 -7.28
C ALA A 129 1.21 -5.50 -7.92
N THR A 130 0.89 -4.20 -8.06
CA THR A 130 1.84 -3.23 -8.63
C THR A 130 2.91 -2.82 -7.60
N ALA A 131 2.54 -2.62 -6.36
CA ALA A 131 3.47 -2.17 -5.32
C ALA A 131 4.50 -3.25 -4.93
N ILE A 132 4.13 -4.54 -5.02
CA ILE A 132 4.94 -5.64 -4.52
C ILE A 132 5.45 -6.56 -5.64
N ALA A 133 4.61 -6.91 -6.63
CA ALA A 133 4.96 -7.90 -7.66
C ALA A 133 5.88 -7.37 -8.76
N TYR A 134 5.95 -6.04 -8.96
CA TYR A 134 6.87 -5.41 -9.92
C TYR A 134 8.19 -4.97 -9.32
N GLN A 135 8.47 -5.36 -8.10
CA GLN A 135 9.85 -5.31 -7.64
C GLN A 135 10.67 -6.23 -8.52
N ASP A 136 11.84 -5.75 -8.89
CA ASP A 136 12.68 -6.26 -9.97
C ASP A 136 13.28 -7.66 -9.67
N LEU A 137 12.40 -8.61 -9.32
CA LEU A 137 12.75 -9.99 -9.00
C LEU A 137 13.59 -10.63 -10.11
N PHE A 138 13.17 -10.44 -11.36
CA PHE A 138 13.87 -11.04 -12.49
C PHE A 138 15.25 -10.42 -12.70
N ARG A 139 15.37 -9.10 -12.55
CA ARG A 139 16.65 -8.41 -12.71
C ARG A 139 17.61 -8.77 -11.58
N SER A 140 17.17 -8.74 -10.32
CA SER A 140 18.00 -9.10 -9.18
C SER A 140 18.47 -10.57 -9.26
N ALA A 141 17.56 -11.47 -9.64
CA ALA A 141 17.91 -12.88 -9.87
C ALA A 141 18.90 -13.06 -11.05
N SER A 142 18.72 -12.32 -12.15
CA SER A 142 19.62 -12.36 -13.30
C SER A 142 21.01 -11.84 -12.94
N THR A 143 21.10 -10.74 -12.20
CA THR A 143 22.37 -10.18 -11.73
C THR A 143 23.16 -11.21 -10.90
N ILE A 144 22.50 -11.83 -9.90
CA ILE A 144 23.12 -12.87 -9.07
C ILE A 144 23.59 -14.04 -9.93
N ARG A 145 22.76 -14.49 -10.89
CA ARG A 145 23.08 -15.60 -11.76
C ARG A 145 24.26 -15.31 -12.69
N GLU A 146 24.38 -14.09 -13.22
CA GLU A 146 25.50 -13.68 -14.05
C GLU A 146 26.80 -13.61 -13.25
N LEU A 147 26.77 -13.07 -12.03
CA LEU A 147 27.92 -13.06 -11.13
C LEU A 147 28.44 -14.49 -10.89
N ILE A 148 27.57 -15.41 -10.54
CA ILE A 148 27.94 -16.82 -10.29
C ILE A 148 28.52 -17.46 -11.59
N ARG A 149 27.93 -17.23 -12.75
CA ARG A 149 28.40 -17.80 -14.02
C ARG A 149 29.77 -17.27 -14.46
N SER A 150 30.08 -16.02 -14.13
CA SER A 150 31.38 -15.43 -14.39
C SER A 150 32.47 -15.86 -13.38
N GLY A 151 32.15 -16.75 -12.44
CA GLY A 151 33.07 -17.18 -11.38
C GLY A 151 33.20 -16.18 -10.23
N GLY A 152 32.34 -15.16 -10.20
CA GLY A 152 32.25 -14.21 -9.09
C GLY A 152 31.31 -14.72 -7.99
N HIS A 153 31.28 -13.95 -6.90
CA HIS A 153 30.40 -14.24 -5.75
C HIS A 153 29.46 -13.04 -5.54
N PRO A 154 28.14 -13.27 -5.37
CA PRO A 154 27.22 -12.20 -4.96
C PRO A 154 27.65 -11.62 -3.61
N THR A 155 27.57 -10.32 -3.48
CA THR A 155 27.77 -9.63 -2.20
C THR A 155 26.58 -9.86 -1.28
N VAL A 156 26.75 -9.58 0.01
CA VAL A 156 25.63 -9.59 0.98
C VAL A 156 24.53 -8.65 0.50
N ALA A 157 24.89 -7.46 0.03
CA ALA A 157 23.95 -6.48 -0.49
C ALA A 157 23.14 -6.99 -1.69
N ASP A 158 23.75 -7.76 -2.62
CA ASP A 158 23.04 -8.35 -3.77
C ASP A 158 22.00 -9.38 -3.29
N ILE A 159 22.35 -10.19 -2.28
CA ILE A 159 21.47 -11.20 -1.71
C ILE A 159 20.32 -10.52 -0.95
N GLU A 160 20.62 -9.55 -0.10
CA GLU A 160 19.63 -8.77 0.65
C GLU A 160 18.64 -8.06 -0.29
N ALA A 161 19.15 -7.36 -1.30
CA ALA A 161 18.32 -6.71 -2.31
C ALA A 161 17.37 -7.70 -3.00
N HIS A 162 17.86 -8.92 -3.32
CA HIS A 162 17.03 -9.96 -3.90
C HIS A 162 15.95 -10.47 -2.93
N LEU A 163 16.31 -10.71 -1.67
CA LEU A 163 15.35 -11.15 -0.65
C LEU A 163 14.21 -10.13 -0.44
N THR A 164 14.50 -8.83 -0.53
CA THR A 164 13.47 -7.78 -0.40
C THR A 164 12.47 -7.76 -1.57
N THR A 165 12.77 -8.44 -2.68
CA THR A 165 11.85 -8.54 -3.82
C THR A 165 10.85 -9.70 -3.69
N LEU A 166 10.97 -10.54 -2.66
CA LEU A 166 10.09 -11.69 -2.48
C LEU A 166 8.68 -11.26 -2.08
N TYR A 167 7.74 -11.50 -2.99
CA TYR A 167 6.36 -11.09 -2.86
C TYR A 167 5.59 -11.77 -1.72
N LEU A 168 5.73 -13.11 -1.59
CA LEU A 168 4.94 -13.88 -0.62
C LEU A 168 5.20 -13.50 0.84
N PRO A 169 6.46 -13.37 1.33
CA PRO A 169 6.72 -12.90 2.67
C PRO A 169 6.12 -11.53 2.95
N GLN A 170 6.23 -10.61 2.01
CA GLN A 170 5.69 -9.26 2.13
C GLN A 170 4.16 -9.27 2.25
N LEU A 171 3.48 -10.05 1.41
CA LEU A 171 2.02 -10.19 1.48
C LEU A 171 1.57 -10.82 2.81
N ILE A 172 2.26 -11.86 3.26
CA ILE A 172 1.96 -12.52 4.55
C ILE A 172 2.09 -11.53 5.70
N ARG A 173 3.20 -10.76 5.75
CA ARG A 173 3.42 -9.74 6.77
C ARG A 173 2.35 -8.65 6.75
N HIS A 174 2.02 -8.17 5.56
CA HIS A 174 0.97 -7.17 5.39
C HIS A 174 -0.37 -7.66 5.97
N VAL A 175 -0.77 -8.88 5.65
CA VAL A 175 -2.03 -9.47 6.16
C VAL A 175 -1.99 -9.65 7.68
N GLN A 176 -0.85 -10.08 8.24
CA GLN A 176 -0.69 -10.23 9.70
C GLN A 176 -0.79 -8.88 10.42
N VAL A 177 -0.11 -7.85 9.93
CA VAL A 177 -0.14 -6.49 10.49
C VAL A 177 -1.55 -5.90 10.38
N LEU A 178 -2.17 -6.02 9.20
CA LEU A 178 -3.54 -5.56 8.95
C LEU A 178 -4.53 -6.20 9.94
N LEU A 179 -4.53 -7.52 10.03
CA LEU A 179 -5.44 -8.26 10.91
C LEU A 179 -5.24 -7.88 12.39
N HIS A 180 -3.98 -7.78 12.83
CA HIS A 180 -3.69 -7.40 14.22
C HIS A 180 -4.10 -5.96 14.51
N GLY A 181 -3.80 -5.03 13.61
CA GLY A 181 -4.19 -3.62 13.71
C GLY A 181 -5.70 -3.43 13.71
N MET A 182 -6.42 -4.10 12.81
CA MET A 182 -7.89 -4.05 12.75
C MET A 182 -8.53 -4.59 14.04
N ARG A 183 -8.03 -5.71 14.56
CA ARG A 183 -8.51 -6.25 15.86
C ARG A 183 -8.28 -5.25 16.99
N LYS A 184 -7.14 -4.60 17.03
CA LYS A 184 -6.80 -3.60 18.04
C LYS A 184 -7.63 -2.34 17.92
N ALA A 185 -7.92 -1.92 16.70
CA ALA A 185 -8.74 -0.74 16.38
C ALA A 185 -10.24 -0.97 16.56
N GLY A 186 -10.70 -2.23 16.65
CA GLY A 186 -12.11 -2.57 16.66
C GLY A 186 -12.77 -2.48 15.27
N SER A 187 -11.98 -2.56 14.19
CA SER A 187 -12.50 -2.50 12.83
C SER A 187 -13.43 -3.67 12.53
N GLN A 188 -14.54 -3.39 11.85
CA GLN A 188 -15.60 -4.36 11.58
C GLN A 188 -15.62 -4.84 10.15
N VAL A 189 -15.17 -4.00 9.20
CA VAL A 189 -15.20 -4.28 7.77
C VAL A 189 -13.85 -3.98 7.15
N TYR A 190 -13.35 -4.92 6.34
CA TYR A 190 -12.25 -4.71 5.40
C TYR A 190 -12.73 -5.02 4.00
N LEU A 191 -12.58 -4.04 3.12
CA LEU A 191 -12.91 -4.16 1.70
C LEU A 191 -11.65 -3.97 0.86
N LYS A 192 -11.19 -5.02 0.18
CA LYS A 192 -10.12 -4.93 -0.82
C LYS A 192 -10.71 -4.60 -2.18
N VAL A 193 -10.35 -3.46 -2.72
CA VAL A 193 -10.68 -3.07 -4.09
C VAL A 193 -9.49 -3.38 -4.97
N GLY A 194 -9.66 -4.27 -5.90
CA GLY A 194 -8.62 -4.69 -6.84
C GLY A 194 -9.22 -5.00 -8.21
N THR A 195 -8.37 -5.06 -9.20
CA THR A 195 -8.74 -5.54 -10.53
C THR A 195 -8.48 -7.04 -10.63
N SER A 196 -9.43 -7.79 -11.15
CA SER A 196 -9.22 -9.18 -11.52
C SER A 196 -8.58 -9.25 -12.90
N GLY A 197 -7.51 -10.02 -13.03
CA GLY A 197 -6.79 -10.23 -14.29
C GLY A 197 -5.62 -9.25 -14.53
N THR A 198 -5.03 -9.34 -15.72
CA THR A 198 -3.86 -8.56 -16.13
C THR A 198 -4.15 -7.09 -16.42
N GLY A 199 -5.41 -6.67 -16.40
CA GLY A 199 -5.88 -5.34 -16.80
C GLY A 199 -5.71 -4.22 -15.77
N GLY A 200 -5.29 -4.52 -14.55
CA GLY A 200 -5.21 -3.54 -13.46
C GLY A 200 -3.93 -2.75 -13.36
N MET A 201 -3.08 -2.79 -14.37
CA MET A 201 -1.69 -2.37 -14.24
C MET A 201 -1.37 -0.96 -14.75
N GLY A 202 -2.34 -0.09 -14.77
CA GLY A 202 -2.15 1.31 -15.16
C GLY A 202 -2.33 1.58 -16.66
N PRO A 203 -2.02 2.81 -17.14
CA PRO A 203 -2.35 3.27 -18.50
C PRO A 203 -1.79 2.39 -19.63
N VAL A 204 -0.63 1.77 -19.42
CA VAL A 204 0.01 0.91 -20.43
C VAL A 204 -0.72 -0.41 -20.60
N SER A 205 -1.21 -0.99 -19.50
CA SER A 205 -2.01 -2.23 -19.54
C SER A 205 -3.37 -2.02 -20.15
N TYR A 206 -3.97 -0.85 -19.95
CA TYR A 206 -5.26 -0.51 -20.50
C TYR A 206 -5.25 -0.42 -22.04
N THR A 207 -4.16 0.13 -22.60
CA THR A 207 -3.96 0.19 -24.04
C THR A 207 -3.71 -1.20 -24.64
N HIS A 208 -3.06 -2.08 -23.92
CA HIS A 208 -2.78 -3.45 -24.39
C HIS A 208 -4.03 -4.32 -24.42
N LEU A 209 -4.91 -4.19 -23.42
CA LEU A 209 -6.18 -4.94 -23.38
C LEU A 209 -7.15 -4.51 -24.48
N ARG A 210 -7.26 -3.21 -24.77
CA ARG A 210 -8.08 -2.75 -25.88
C ARG A 210 -7.59 -3.26 -27.25
N ALA A 211 -6.28 -3.42 -27.43
CA ALA A 211 -5.72 -3.98 -28.66
C ALA A 211 -6.05 -5.49 -28.82
N HIS A 212 -6.16 -6.23 -27.71
CA HIS A 212 -6.53 -7.64 -27.72
C HIS A 212 -8.04 -7.88 -27.89
N GLU A 213 -8.88 -7.02 -27.29
CA GLU A 213 -10.34 -7.13 -27.47
C GLU A 213 -10.78 -6.79 -28.89
N THR A 214 -10.06 -5.92 -29.61
CA THR A 214 -10.36 -5.59 -30.99
C THR A 214 -9.96 -6.69 -31.99
N THR A 215 -9.08 -7.61 -31.61
CA THR A 215 -8.68 -8.75 -32.46
C THR A 215 -9.51 -10.01 -32.23
N ALA A 216 -10.32 -10.07 -31.19
CA ALA A 216 -11.21 -11.20 -30.90
C ALA A 216 -12.63 -11.03 -31.48
N SER A 217 -12.87 -9.98 -32.26
CA SER A 217 -14.19 -9.66 -32.86
C SER A 217 -14.18 -9.72 -34.40
N ILE A 218 -13.33 -10.56 -35.02
CA ILE A 218 -13.37 -10.85 -36.44
C ILE A 218 -13.45 -12.37 -36.65
#